data_a1e1882b1add5849b3ba7a9d792b34e3
#
_entry.id   a1e1882b1add5849b3ba7a9d792b34e3
#
_cell.length_a   1.000
_cell.length_b   1.000
_cell.length_c   1.000
_cell.angle_alpha   90.00
_cell.angle_beta   90.00
_cell.angle_gamma   90.00
#
_symmetry.space_group_name_H-M   'P 1'
#
loop_
_entity.id
_entity.type
_entity.pdbx_description
1 polymer ?
#
loop_
_entity_poly.entity_id
_entity_poly.type
_entity_poly.pdbx_seq_one_letter_code
_entity_poly.pdbx_strand_id
1 'polypeptide(L)'
;YLTDHLGGDSGETLTVLQFPSGYSNLTYMLQLGGRKLVLRRPPFGTKAKTAHDMGREVRVLRALHPVFPYCPKPLLYCEDQAILGCDFYVMEYLPGLIVRRGYPAGFSPGPEQVRQQFETLIDVLAELHMLDYTAAGLADLGKPAGYAERQVVGWGKRYERAHTDDAPGFGATMRWLADNLPAESGRASLIHNDFKMDNVVWDADEPMRLIGVLDWEMATLGDPLMDLGGTLGYWVEAGDPDFLRAAQLMPSDLPGAPTRAEAVQRYCRRTGFSVDPLDFYHCFG
;
A
#
# COMPACT_ATOMS: atom_id res chain seq x y z
N TYR A 1 21.75 -21.55 1.99
CA TYR A 1 21.78 -20.12 1.62
C TYR A 1 21.10 -19.25 2.68
N LEU A 2 19.82 -19.52 3.02
CA LEU A 2 19.11 -18.70 4.04
C LEU A 2 19.79 -18.79 5.42
N THR A 3 20.18 -19.98 5.84
CA THR A 3 20.93 -20.22 7.09
C THR A 3 22.24 -19.47 7.14
N ASP A 4 22.99 -19.46 6.05
CA ASP A 4 24.30 -18.81 5.95
C ASP A 4 24.21 -17.28 6.07
N HIS A 5 23.08 -16.69 5.59
CA HIS A 5 22.91 -15.22 5.55
C HIS A 5 22.06 -14.67 6.70
N LEU A 6 21.12 -15.45 7.21
CA LEU A 6 20.20 -15.03 8.27
C LEU A 6 20.60 -15.58 9.66
N GLY A 7 21.64 -16.42 9.69
CA GLY A 7 22.01 -17.16 10.89
C GLY A 7 21.03 -18.30 11.18
N GLY A 8 21.53 -19.42 11.62
CA GLY A 8 20.80 -20.63 11.95
C GLY A 8 21.69 -21.85 11.76
N ASP A 9 21.28 -22.99 12.28
CA ASP A 9 22.01 -24.22 12.10
C ASP A 9 21.69 -24.89 10.76
N SER A 10 22.69 -25.46 10.11
CA SER A 10 22.53 -26.12 8.81
C SER A 10 21.58 -27.36 8.84
N GLY A 11 21.19 -27.79 10.04
CA GLY A 11 20.24 -28.89 10.27
C GLY A 11 18.78 -28.41 10.51
N GLU A 12 18.52 -27.12 10.53
CA GLU A 12 17.18 -26.60 10.76
C GLU A 12 16.22 -26.90 9.58
N THR A 13 15.03 -27.34 9.91
CA THR A 13 13.99 -27.61 8.90
C THR A 13 13.40 -26.28 8.44
N LEU A 14 13.41 -26.07 7.12
CA LEU A 14 12.71 -24.96 6.47
C LEU A 14 11.30 -25.41 6.07
N THR A 15 10.29 -24.74 6.61
CA THR A 15 8.90 -24.85 6.12
C THR A 15 8.57 -23.62 5.30
N VAL A 16 7.94 -23.82 4.13
CA VAL A 16 7.53 -22.75 3.21
C VAL A 16 6.04 -22.86 2.97
N LEU A 17 5.32 -21.77 3.24
CA LEU A 17 3.89 -21.65 3.01
C LEU A 17 3.63 -20.44 2.13
N GLN A 18 2.93 -20.61 1.02
CA GLN A 18 2.55 -19.50 0.16
C GLN A 18 1.32 -18.79 0.76
N PHE A 19 1.36 -17.47 0.84
CA PHE A 19 0.16 -16.70 1.14
C PHE A 19 -0.83 -16.80 -0.02
N PRO A 20 -2.12 -17.09 0.25
CA PRO A 20 -3.11 -17.32 -0.81
C PRO A 20 -3.57 -16.04 -1.51
N SER A 21 -3.18 -14.88 -0.99
CA SER A 21 -3.56 -13.55 -1.49
C SER A 21 -2.32 -12.78 -1.91
N GLY A 22 -2.44 -12.03 -2.99
CA GLY A 22 -1.40 -11.21 -3.61
C GLY A 22 -1.59 -11.27 -5.12
N TYR A 23 -1.75 -10.11 -5.75
CA TYR A 23 -2.07 -10.05 -7.19
C TYR A 23 -0.83 -9.82 -8.04
N SER A 24 0.25 -9.33 -7.44
CA SER A 24 1.43 -8.85 -8.15
C SER A 24 2.64 -9.75 -7.90
N ASN A 25 3.17 -9.78 -6.69
CA ASN A 25 4.33 -10.58 -6.31
C ASN A 25 3.93 -11.83 -5.53
N LEU A 26 4.74 -12.89 -5.65
CA LEU A 26 4.55 -14.10 -4.86
C LEU A 26 5.16 -13.89 -3.47
N THR A 27 4.37 -14.11 -2.45
CA THR A 27 4.74 -13.92 -1.05
C THR A 27 4.62 -15.23 -0.29
N TYR A 28 5.67 -15.58 0.46
CA TYR A 28 5.76 -16.83 1.21
C TYR A 28 6.10 -16.55 2.66
N MET A 29 5.45 -17.27 3.57
CA MET A 29 5.93 -17.41 4.94
C MET A 29 6.99 -18.49 5.00
N LEU A 30 8.14 -18.16 5.54
CA LEU A 30 9.21 -19.08 5.85
C LEU A 30 9.24 -19.31 7.36
N GLN A 31 9.33 -20.57 7.77
CA GLN A 31 9.63 -20.93 9.15
C GLN A 31 10.98 -21.64 9.18
N LEU A 32 11.95 -20.99 9.80
CA LEU A 32 13.34 -21.46 9.90
C LEU A 32 13.78 -21.34 11.37
N GLY A 33 14.08 -22.47 12.01
CA GLY A 33 14.58 -22.53 13.38
C GLY A 33 13.69 -21.81 14.40
N GLY A 34 12.38 -21.97 14.30
CA GLY A 34 11.42 -21.29 15.18
C GLY A 34 11.12 -19.83 14.80
N ARG A 35 11.87 -19.23 13.88
CA ARG A 35 11.62 -17.87 13.37
C ARG A 35 10.66 -17.90 12.19
N LYS A 36 9.70 -16.97 12.18
CA LYS A 36 8.85 -16.70 11.02
C LYS A 36 9.42 -15.52 10.25
N LEU A 37 9.51 -15.67 8.93
CA LEU A 37 10.03 -14.68 7.99
C LEU A 37 9.10 -14.59 6.79
N VAL A 38 9.18 -13.51 6.04
CA VAL A 38 8.43 -13.34 4.78
C VAL A 38 9.42 -13.23 3.64
N LEU A 39 9.26 -14.07 2.62
CA LEU A 39 9.98 -13.98 1.35
C LEU A 39 9.05 -13.45 0.28
N ARG A 40 9.52 -12.45 -0.47
CA ARG A 40 8.84 -11.94 -1.67
C ARG A 40 9.71 -12.14 -2.90
N ARG A 41 9.06 -12.54 -3.98
CA ARG A 41 9.69 -12.72 -5.30
C ARG A 41 8.71 -12.33 -6.40
N PRO A 42 9.20 -12.00 -7.60
CA PRO A 42 8.35 -11.79 -8.76
C PRO A 42 7.58 -13.07 -9.15
N PRO A 43 6.44 -12.95 -9.84
CA PRO A 43 5.74 -14.08 -10.41
C PRO A 43 6.59 -14.79 -11.47
N PHE A 44 6.21 -16.03 -11.80
CA PHE A 44 6.82 -16.78 -12.91
C PHE A 44 6.35 -16.21 -14.26
N GLY A 45 7.19 -16.30 -15.28
CA GLY A 45 6.86 -15.95 -16.67
C GLY A 45 7.39 -14.58 -17.13
N THR A 46 6.86 -14.09 -18.24
CA THR A 46 7.29 -12.85 -18.88
C THR A 46 6.87 -11.64 -18.04
N LYS A 47 7.82 -10.76 -17.73
CA LYS A 47 7.62 -9.57 -16.90
C LYS A 47 7.68 -8.31 -17.74
N ALA A 48 6.84 -7.33 -17.43
CA ALA A 48 7.10 -5.97 -17.87
C ALA A 48 8.42 -5.49 -17.25
N LYS A 49 9.28 -4.83 -18.04
CA LYS A 49 10.65 -4.44 -17.62
C LYS A 49 10.72 -3.59 -16.34
N THR A 50 9.61 -2.95 -15.95
CA THR A 50 9.52 -2.04 -14.80
C THR A 50 8.56 -2.52 -13.71
N ALA A 51 7.90 -3.66 -13.91
CA ALA A 51 7.05 -4.27 -12.90
C ALA A 51 7.88 -5.26 -12.06
N HIS A 52 7.56 -5.34 -10.78
CA HIS A 52 8.15 -6.32 -9.85
C HIS A 52 9.66 -6.11 -9.58
N ASP A 53 10.10 -4.86 -9.45
CA ASP A 53 11.48 -4.51 -9.08
C ASP A 53 11.72 -4.75 -7.58
N MET A 54 12.22 -5.93 -7.24
CA MET A 54 12.54 -6.32 -5.86
C MET A 54 13.61 -5.44 -5.24
N GLY A 55 14.60 -5.00 -6.03
CA GLY A 55 15.67 -4.12 -5.57
C GLY A 55 15.14 -2.75 -5.15
N ARG A 56 14.19 -2.20 -5.92
CA ARG A 56 13.52 -0.94 -5.60
C ARG A 56 12.72 -1.06 -4.30
N GLU A 57 11.93 -2.11 -4.14
CA GLU A 57 11.13 -2.35 -2.94
C GLU A 57 12.02 -2.49 -1.70
N VAL A 58 13.08 -3.30 -1.77
CA VAL A 58 14.07 -3.44 -0.67
C VAL A 58 14.76 -2.12 -0.33
N ARG A 59 15.09 -1.31 -1.34
CA ARG A 59 15.67 0.02 -1.12
C ARG A 59 14.73 0.89 -0.29
N VAL A 60 13.43 0.91 -0.63
CA VAL A 60 12.41 1.64 0.14
C VAL A 60 12.34 1.12 1.57
N LEU A 61 12.24 -0.19 1.75
CA LEU A 61 12.19 -0.80 3.09
C LEU A 61 13.42 -0.46 3.94
N ARG A 62 14.63 -0.53 3.37
CA ARG A 62 15.88 -0.19 4.06
C ARG A 62 15.94 1.27 4.50
N ALA A 63 15.43 2.16 3.67
CA ALA A 63 15.41 3.59 3.95
C ALA A 63 14.34 3.95 5.01
N LEU A 64 13.18 3.30 4.96
CA LEU A 64 12.05 3.60 5.83
C LEU A 64 12.16 2.97 7.22
N HIS A 65 12.64 1.74 7.31
CA HIS A 65 12.64 1.00 8.58
C HIS A 65 13.24 1.77 9.77
N PRO A 66 14.33 2.55 9.62
CA PRO A 66 14.90 3.32 10.73
C PRO A 66 14.08 4.56 11.15
N VAL A 67 13.18 5.07 10.29
CA VAL A 67 12.52 6.38 10.46
C VAL A 67 10.99 6.31 10.43
N PHE A 68 10.43 5.17 10.03
CA PHE A 68 9.00 4.91 9.96
C PHE A 68 8.67 3.59 10.67
N PRO A 69 8.13 3.64 11.89
CA PRO A 69 8.03 2.47 12.78
C PRO A 69 7.11 1.36 12.26
N TYR A 70 6.34 1.63 11.24
CA TYR A 70 5.42 0.68 10.60
C TYR A 70 6.06 -0.04 9.40
N CYS A 71 7.32 0.24 9.08
CA CYS A 71 7.99 -0.41 7.96
C CYS A 71 8.62 -1.73 8.38
N PRO A 72 8.29 -2.88 7.77
CA PRO A 72 8.93 -4.16 8.07
C PRO A 72 10.43 -4.10 7.84
N LYS A 73 11.19 -4.78 8.71
CA LYS A 73 12.66 -4.86 8.60
C LYS A 73 13.06 -5.75 7.42
N PRO A 74 13.74 -5.24 6.39
CA PRO A 74 14.34 -6.08 5.36
C PRO A 74 15.58 -6.77 5.94
N LEU A 75 15.68 -8.09 5.75
CA LEU A 75 16.71 -8.92 6.35
C LEU A 75 17.74 -9.40 5.32
N LEU A 76 17.28 -9.70 4.10
CA LEU A 76 18.11 -10.23 3.03
C LEU A 76 17.58 -9.77 1.68
N TYR A 77 18.48 -9.41 0.77
CA TYR A 77 18.19 -9.27 -0.67
C TYR A 77 19.16 -10.11 -1.47
N CYS A 78 18.64 -10.88 -2.40
CA CYS A 78 19.41 -11.79 -3.24
C CYS A 78 19.15 -11.49 -4.73
N GLU A 79 20.22 -11.17 -5.44
CA GLU A 79 20.25 -10.97 -6.90
C GLU A 79 20.76 -12.20 -7.64
N ASP A 80 21.26 -13.21 -6.90
CA ASP A 80 21.76 -14.45 -7.50
C ASP A 80 20.60 -15.32 -8.00
N GLN A 81 20.40 -15.28 -9.29
CA GLN A 81 19.34 -16.06 -9.96
C GLN A 81 19.58 -17.58 -9.91
N ALA A 82 20.77 -18.05 -9.56
CA ALA A 82 21.02 -19.49 -9.37
C ALA A 82 20.26 -20.06 -8.16
N ILE A 83 19.83 -19.22 -7.22
CA ILE A 83 19.13 -19.66 -6.01
C ILE A 83 17.64 -19.94 -6.26
N LEU A 84 16.90 -18.95 -6.82
CA LEU A 84 15.45 -19.06 -7.08
C LEU A 84 15.02 -18.71 -8.52
N GLY A 85 15.96 -18.53 -9.43
CA GLY A 85 15.69 -18.16 -10.81
C GLY A 85 15.25 -16.68 -10.99
N CYS A 86 15.32 -15.89 -9.94
CA CYS A 86 14.96 -14.46 -9.95
C CYS A 86 15.49 -13.78 -8.68
N ASP A 87 15.53 -12.47 -8.71
CA ASP A 87 15.77 -11.66 -7.51
C ASP A 87 14.66 -11.90 -6.50
N PHE A 88 15.02 -11.90 -5.23
CA PHE A 88 14.06 -12.02 -4.13
C PHE A 88 14.59 -11.33 -2.88
N TYR A 89 13.69 -11.06 -1.95
CA TYR A 89 14.12 -10.57 -0.64
C TYR A 89 13.37 -11.28 0.50
N VAL A 90 13.96 -11.19 1.68
CA VAL A 90 13.38 -11.68 2.93
C VAL A 90 13.28 -10.51 3.90
N MET A 91 12.13 -10.42 4.55
CA MET A 91 11.85 -9.45 5.61
C MET A 91 11.31 -10.14 6.86
N GLU A 92 11.22 -9.41 7.95
CA GLU A 92 10.57 -9.89 9.16
C GLU A 92 9.09 -10.23 8.90
N TYR A 93 8.59 -11.19 9.66
CA TYR A 93 7.17 -11.48 9.74
C TYR A 93 6.56 -10.65 10.88
N LEU A 94 5.55 -9.87 10.57
CA LEU A 94 4.78 -9.12 11.57
C LEU A 94 3.61 -9.97 12.04
N PRO A 95 3.60 -10.39 13.33
CA PRO A 95 2.50 -11.19 13.86
C PRO A 95 1.28 -10.32 14.11
N GLY A 96 0.24 -10.48 13.30
CA GLY A 96 -0.93 -9.62 13.41
C GLY A 96 -2.08 -10.00 12.51
N LEU A 97 -3.08 -9.14 12.49
CA LEU A 97 -4.31 -9.28 11.73
C LEU A 97 -4.27 -8.37 10.49
N ILE A 98 -4.73 -8.89 9.37
CA ILE A 98 -4.99 -8.10 8.16
C ILE A 98 -6.49 -8.04 7.95
N VAL A 99 -7.04 -6.83 7.92
CA VAL A 99 -8.45 -6.58 7.68
C VAL A 99 -8.65 -6.37 6.18
N ARG A 100 -9.56 -7.15 5.59
CA ARG A 100 -9.92 -7.06 4.16
C ARG A 100 -11.34 -6.50 4.00
N ARG A 101 -12.16 -7.15 3.19
CA ARG A 101 -13.59 -6.80 3.05
C ARG A 101 -14.36 -6.85 4.36
N GLY A 102 -13.86 -7.59 5.33
CA GLY A 102 -14.41 -7.73 6.67
C GLY A 102 -13.33 -8.12 7.65
N TYR A 103 -13.68 -8.13 8.89
CA TYR A 103 -12.78 -8.56 9.97
C TYR A 103 -12.58 -10.08 9.95
N PRO A 104 -11.39 -10.56 10.33
CA PRO A 104 -11.13 -11.99 10.40
C PRO A 104 -12.02 -12.69 11.43
N ALA A 105 -12.29 -13.98 11.22
CA ALA A 105 -13.10 -14.77 12.13
C ALA A 105 -12.53 -14.70 13.56
N GLY A 106 -13.42 -14.52 14.53
CA GLY A 106 -13.06 -14.40 15.94
C GLY A 106 -12.74 -12.98 16.41
N PHE A 107 -12.71 -12.00 15.52
CA PHE A 107 -12.55 -10.60 15.87
C PHE A 107 -13.74 -9.77 15.34
N SER A 108 -14.52 -9.19 16.27
CA SER A 108 -15.72 -8.40 15.97
C SER A 108 -15.65 -7.08 16.75
N PRO A 109 -15.03 -6.04 16.20
CA PRO A 109 -14.88 -4.77 16.89
C PRO A 109 -16.21 -4.04 17.03
N GLY A 110 -16.38 -3.35 18.15
CA GLY A 110 -17.48 -2.40 18.35
C GLY A 110 -17.26 -1.10 17.57
N PRO A 111 -18.29 -0.23 17.48
CA PRO A 111 -18.20 1.01 16.67
C PRO A 111 -17.03 1.94 17.06
N GLU A 112 -16.70 2.05 18.34
CA GLU A 112 -15.55 2.87 18.79
C GLU A 112 -14.21 2.30 18.32
N GLN A 113 -14.07 0.98 18.32
CA GLN A 113 -12.88 0.29 17.85
C GLN A 113 -12.73 0.43 16.32
N VAL A 114 -13.83 0.31 15.58
CA VAL A 114 -13.85 0.57 14.13
C VAL A 114 -13.39 1.99 13.85
N ARG A 115 -13.95 3.00 14.54
CA ARG A 115 -13.54 4.40 14.42
C ARG A 115 -12.03 4.56 14.68
N GLN A 116 -11.55 4.01 15.77
CA GLN A 116 -10.15 4.11 16.16
C GLN A 116 -9.21 3.52 15.08
N GLN A 117 -9.54 2.36 14.52
CA GLN A 117 -8.73 1.76 13.45
C GLN A 117 -8.68 2.64 12.20
N PHE A 118 -9.82 3.12 11.73
CA PHE A 118 -9.85 3.98 10.56
C PHE A 118 -9.16 5.33 10.80
N GLU A 119 -9.29 5.90 11.99
CA GLU A 119 -8.57 7.09 12.39
C GLU A 119 -7.05 6.86 12.45
N THR A 120 -6.62 5.71 13.00
CA THR A 120 -5.20 5.31 13.01
C THR A 120 -4.66 5.12 11.58
N LEU A 121 -5.46 4.52 10.69
CA LEU A 121 -5.08 4.36 9.27
C LEU A 121 -4.74 5.71 8.63
N ILE A 122 -5.61 6.72 8.82
CA ILE A 122 -5.39 8.07 8.28
C ILE A 122 -4.20 8.77 8.97
N ASP A 123 -4.01 8.57 10.27
CA ASP A 123 -2.87 9.14 11.00
C ASP A 123 -1.53 8.60 10.47
N VAL A 124 -1.45 7.29 10.21
CA VAL A 124 -0.24 6.64 9.67
C VAL A 124 0.03 7.09 8.24
N LEU A 125 -1.01 7.25 7.40
CA LEU A 125 -0.86 7.84 6.06
C LEU A 125 -0.33 9.28 6.13
N ALA A 126 -0.86 10.08 7.03
CA ALA A 126 -0.41 11.46 7.25
C ALA A 126 1.07 11.49 7.73
N GLU A 127 1.45 10.60 8.64
CA GLU A 127 2.82 10.47 9.12
C GLU A 127 3.79 10.10 7.98
N LEU A 128 3.41 9.16 7.11
CA LEU A 128 4.16 8.82 5.91
C LEU A 128 4.39 10.04 5.01
N HIS A 129 3.33 10.81 4.74
CA HIS A 129 3.40 11.97 3.86
C HIS A 129 4.19 13.15 4.45
N MET A 130 4.35 13.21 5.77
CA MET A 130 5.15 14.22 6.46
C MET A 130 6.61 13.81 6.69
N LEU A 131 6.98 12.60 6.29
CA LEU A 131 8.33 12.07 6.46
C LEU A 131 9.33 12.84 5.58
N ASP A 132 10.50 13.17 6.14
CA ASP A 132 11.61 13.71 5.36
C ASP A 132 12.27 12.60 4.53
N TYR A 133 11.72 12.40 3.33
CA TYR A 133 12.21 11.41 2.37
C TYR A 133 13.65 11.70 1.90
N THR A 134 14.08 12.96 1.97
CA THR A 134 15.45 13.34 1.60
C THR A 134 16.43 12.89 2.66
N ALA A 135 16.14 13.14 3.93
CA ALA A 135 16.93 12.63 5.05
C ALA A 135 16.93 11.09 5.11
N ALA A 136 15.83 10.45 4.68
CA ALA A 136 15.75 9.00 4.54
C ALA A 136 16.54 8.43 3.33
N GLY A 137 17.13 9.27 2.48
CA GLY A 137 17.92 8.81 1.32
C GLY A 137 17.07 8.38 0.11
N LEU A 138 15.85 8.89 -0.01
CA LEU A 138 14.90 8.55 -1.08
C LEU A 138 14.66 9.69 -2.09
N ALA A 139 15.50 10.73 -2.10
CA ALA A 139 15.31 11.92 -2.94
C ALA A 139 15.22 11.64 -4.45
N ASP A 140 15.78 10.53 -4.92
CA ASP A 140 15.77 10.09 -6.33
C ASP A 140 14.76 8.96 -6.63
N LEU A 141 13.89 8.60 -5.67
CA LEU A 141 12.94 7.50 -5.82
C LEU A 141 11.88 7.76 -6.91
N GLY A 142 11.61 9.02 -7.23
CA GLY A 142 10.61 9.42 -8.23
C GLY A 142 10.79 10.85 -8.72
N LYS A 143 9.83 11.30 -9.50
CA LYS A 143 9.75 12.65 -10.05
C LYS A 143 8.45 13.31 -9.61
N PRO A 144 8.44 14.10 -8.52
CA PRO A 144 7.19 14.67 -8.01
C PRO A 144 6.57 15.74 -8.93
N ALA A 145 7.38 16.57 -9.60
CA ALA A 145 6.85 17.61 -10.51
C ALA A 145 6.00 17.00 -11.63
N GLY A 146 4.80 17.53 -11.89
CA GLY A 146 3.84 17.05 -12.87
C GLY A 146 3.27 15.65 -12.54
N TYR A 147 3.30 15.23 -11.28
CA TYR A 147 2.90 13.88 -10.90
C TYR A 147 1.44 13.59 -11.26
N ALA A 148 0.49 14.44 -10.85
CA ALA A 148 -0.94 14.25 -11.10
C ALA A 148 -1.25 14.12 -12.60
N GLU A 149 -0.73 15.05 -13.43
CA GLU A 149 -0.91 15.00 -14.89
C GLU A 149 -0.38 13.71 -15.49
N ARG A 150 0.86 13.31 -15.10
CA ARG A 150 1.43 12.05 -15.60
C ARG A 150 0.63 10.82 -15.19
N GLN A 151 0.01 10.81 -13.99
CA GLN A 151 -0.84 9.71 -13.57
C GLN A 151 -2.13 9.66 -14.38
N VAL A 152 -2.83 10.77 -14.55
CA VAL A 152 -4.06 10.86 -15.36
C VAL A 152 -3.79 10.37 -16.79
N VAL A 153 -2.77 10.92 -17.46
CA VAL A 153 -2.39 10.51 -18.82
C VAL A 153 -1.94 9.04 -18.87
N GLY A 154 -1.16 8.63 -17.89
CA GLY A 154 -0.60 7.27 -17.84
C GLY A 154 -1.69 6.20 -17.65
N TRP A 155 -2.61 6.40 -16.73
CA TRP A 155 -3.73 5.47 -16.50
C TRP A 155 -4.72 5.48 -17.66
N GLY A 156 -5.02 6.64 -18.25
CA GLY A 156 -5.84 6.70 -19.47
C GLY A 156 -5.27 5.84 -20.59
N LYS A 157 -3.97 5.96 -20.89
CA LYS A 157 -3.31 5.13 -21.89
C LYS A 157 -3.28 3.63 -21.55
N ARG A 158 -3.16 3.28 -20.25
CA ARG A 158 -3.21 1.87 -19.82
C ARG A 158 -4.62 1.32 -20.03
N TYR A 159 -5.64 2.06 -19.64
CA TYR A 159 -7.04 1.68 -19.86
C TYR A 159 -7.34 1.47 -21.36
N GLU A 160 -6.99 2.41 -22.22
CA GLU A 160 -7.18 2.30 -23.67
C GLU A 160 -6.52 1.06 -24.27
N ARG A 161 -5.36 0.66 -23.78
CA ARG A 161 -4.65 -0.55 -24.24
C ARG A 161 -5.24 -1.85 -23.71
N ALA A 162 -5.84 -1.82 -22.53
CA ALA A 162 -6.40 -3.00 -21.86
C ALA A 162 -7.92 -3.14 -22.10
N HIS A 163 -8.55 -2.11 -22.66
CA HIS A 163 -9.99 -2.07 -22.89
C HIS A 163 -10.45 -3.21 -23.81
N THR A 164 -11.53 -3.89 -23.41
CA THR A 164 -12.24 -4.89 -24.19
C THR A 164 -13.65 -4.40 -24.49
N ASP A 165 -14.31 -4.95 -25.49
CA ASP A 165 -15.63 -4.47 -25.95
C ASP A 165 -16.73 -4.56 -24.88
N ASP A 166 -16.57 -5.41 -23.89
CA ASP A 166 -17.46 -5.61 -22.74
C ASP A 166 -17.10 -4.76 -21.51
N ALA A 167 -15.96 -4.03 -21.55
CA ALA A 167 -15.55 -3.17 -20.46
C ALA A 167 -16.36 -1.86 -20.41
N PRO A 168 -16.66 -1.32 -19.21
CA PRO A 168 -17.31 -0.03 -19.09
C PRO A 168 -16.50 1.09 -19.73
N GLY A 169 -17.18 2.02 -20.42
CA GLY A 169 -16.52 3.18 -21.02
C GLY A 169 -16.20 4.27 -19.99
N PHE A 170 -14.93 4.51 -19.69
CA PHE A 170 -14.47 5.59 -18.80
C PHE A 170 -14.04 6.87 -19.53
N GLY A 171 -14.36 7.02 -20.81
CA GLY A 171 -13.95 8.17 -21.61
C GLY A 171 -14.43 9.54 -21.08
N ALA A 172 -15.61 9.60 -20.46
CA ALA A 172 -16.10 10.83 -19.83
C ALA A 172 -15.30 11.17 -18.56
N THR A 173 -15.02 10.17 -17.72
CA THR A 173 -14.21 10.32 -16.50
C THR A 173 -12.77 10.75 -16.83
N MET A 174 -12.14 10.11 -17.82
CA MET A 174 -10.80 10.47 -18.27
C MET A 174 -10.70 11.90 -18.78
N ARG A 175 -11.70 12.37 -19.55
CA ARG A 175 -11.77 13.77 -20.01
C ARG A 175 -11.96 14.71 -18.82
N TRP A 176 -12.89 14.39 -17.93
CA TRP A 176 -13.13 15.23 -16.75
C TRP A 176 -11.86 15.38 -15.90
N LEU A 177 -11.14 14.30 -15.65
CA LEU A 177 -9.86 14.34 -14.93
C LEU A 177 -8.81 15.20 -15.64
N ALA A 178 -8.72 15.12 -16.97
CA ALA A 178 -7.79 15.94 -17.74
C ALA A 178 -8.15 17.45 -17.71
N ASP A 179 -9.45 17.75 -17.78
CA ASP A 179 -9.97 19.13 -17.80
C ASP A 179 -9.95 19.80 -16.41
N ASN A 180 -9.91 18.99 -15.33
CA ASN A 180 -9.96 19.47 -13.93
C ASN A 180 -8.66 19.20 -13.16
N LEU A 181 -7.53 19.04 -13.84
CA LEU A 181 -6.23 18.89 -13.17
C LEU A 181 -5.99 20.04 -12.19
N PRO A 182 -5.71 19.75 -10.91
CA PRO A 182 -5.39 20.79 -9.94
C PRO A 182 -4.06 21.46 -10.30
N ALA A 183 -3.92 22.73 -9.92
CA ALA A 183 -2.61 23.38 -9.96
C ALA A 183 -1.63 22.60 -9.07
N GLU A 184 -0.38 22.48 -9.52
CA GLU A 184 0.65 21.81 -8.72
C GLU A 184 0.75 22.46 -7.34
N SER A 185 0.59 21.67 -6.30
CA SER A 185 0.70 22.16 -4.90
C SER A 185 2.14 22.52 -4.53
N GLY A 186 3.12 22.14 -5.37
CA GLY A 186 4.54 22.22 -5.05
C GLY A 186 4.97 21.25 -3.93
N ARG A 187 4.06 20.43 -3.44
CA ARG A 187 4.32 19.45 -2.39
C ARG A 187 4.79 18.14 -3.00
N ALA A 188 5.81 17.58 -2.38
CA ALA A 188 6.30 16.25 -2.71
C ALA A 188 6.43 15.46 -1.43
N SER A 189 5.84 14.28 -1.42
CA SER A 189 5.93 13.34 -0.30
C SER A 189 6.34 11.97 -0.82
N LEU A 190 6.86 11.13 0.06
CA LEU A 190 6.85 9.71 -0.19
C LEU A 190 5.41 9.22 -0.10
N ILE A 191 4.92 8.60 -1.16
CA ILE A 191 3.57 8.09 -1.29
C ILE A 191 3.59 6.58 -1.50
N HIS A 192 2.58 5.90 -1.00
CA HIS A 192 2.45 4.45 -1.07
C HIS A 192 1.79 3.98 -2.38
N ASN A 193 0.80 4.73 -2.87
CA ASN A 193 -0.05 4.45 -4.04
C ASN A 193 -0.99 3.24 -3.95
N ASP A 194 -1.03 2.55 -2.81
CA ASP A 194 -1.98 1.46 -2.55
C ASP A 194 -2.24 1.35 -1.04
N PHE A 195 -2.44 2.50 -0.37
CA PHE A 195 -2.60 2.54 1.09
C PHE A 195 -4.05 2.22 1.48
N LYS A 196 -4.25 1.05 2.07
CA LYS A 196 -5.58 0.53 2.44
C LYS A 196 -5.48 -0.51 3.56
N MET A 197 -6.62 -0.90 4.15
CA MET A 197 -6.69 -1.83 5.29
C MET A 197 -6.02 -3.18 5.04
N ASP A 198 -6.05 -3.74 3.84
CA ASP A 198 -5.45 -5.03 3.53
C ASP A 198 -3.93 -4.97 3.29
N ASN A 199 -3.37 -3.75 3.22
CA ASN A 199 -1.93 -3.49 3.17
C ASN A 199 -1.37 -3.02 4.53
N VAL A 200 -2.13 -3.13 5.62
CA VAL A 200 -1.63 -2.85 6.97
C VAL A 200 -1.82 -4.04 7.89
N VAL A 201 -0.94 -4.15 8.88
CA VAL A 201 -0.98 -5.19 9.90
C VAL A 201 -1.35 -4.57 11.23
N TRP A 202 -2.42 -5.10 11.83
CA TRP A 202 -2.86 -4.75 13.17
C TRP A 202 -2.31 -5.77 14.17
N ASP A 203 -1.87 -5.31 15.31
CA ASP A 203 -1.33 -6.18 16.35
C ASP A 203 -2.35 -7.25 16.77
N ALA A 204 -1.88 -8.48 16.96
CA ALA A 204 -2.77 -9.60 17.34
C ALA A 204 -3.32 -9.48 18.77
N ASP A 205 -2.53 -8.91 19.69
CA ASP A 205 -2.88 -8.77 21.10
C ASP A 205 -3.54 -7.42 21.38
N GLU A 206 -3.16 -6.37 20.62
CA GLU A 206 -3.72 -5.03 20.69
C GLU A 206 -4.31 -4.61 19.31
N PRO A 207 -5.48 -5.11 18.91
CA PRO A 207 -5.97 -4.96 17.53
C PRO A 207 -6.29 -3.53 17.07
N MET A 208 -6.14 -2.55 17.95
CA MET A 208 -6.25 -1.12 17.64
C MET A 208 -4.88 -0.48 17.32
N ARG A 209 -3.80 -1.20 17.50
CA ARG A 209 -2.44 -0.77 17.22
C ARG A 209 -2.00 -1.26 15.85
N LEU A 210 -1.73 -0.34 14.94
CA LEU A 210 -1.13 -0.65 13.66
C LEU A 210 0.37 -0.89 13.87
N ILE A 211 0.88 -2.04 13.39
CA ILE A 211 2.27 -2.45 13.57
C ILE A 211 3.04 -2.59 12.25
N GLY A 212 2.35 -2.52 11.11
CA GLY A 212 3.03 -2.64 9.83
C GLY A 212 2.26 -2.07 8.66
N VAL A 213 3.00 -1.52 7.70
CA VAL A 213 2.54 -1.15 6.36
C VAL A 213 3.28 -2.02 5.37
N LEU A 214 2.56 -2.72 4.51
CA LEU A 214 3.04 -3.71 3.56
C LEU A 214 2.89 -3.22 2.13
N ASP A 215 3.55 -3.90 1.19
CA ASP A 215 3.39 -3.73 -0.25
C ASP A 215 3.88 -2.39 -0.81
N TRP A 216 5.17 -2.14 -0.61
CA TRP A 216 5.85 -0.91 -1.02
C TRP A 216 6.26 -0.87 -2.50
N GLU A 217 5.79 -1.81 -3.33
CA GLU A 217 6.19 -1.92 -4.74
C GLU A 217 5.81 -0.69 -5.58
N MET A 218 4.70 -0.02 -5.23
CA MET A 218 4.22 1.18 -5.92
C MET A 218 4.73 2.49 -5.30
N ALA A 219 5.48 2.43 -4.20
CA ALA A 219 5.96 3.61 -3.50
C ALA A 219 6.84 4.48 -4.39
N THR A 220 6.63 5.79 -4.33
CA THR A 220 7.38 6.78 -5.11
C THR A 220 7.33 8.16 -4.46
N LEU A 221 7.99 9.14 -5.08
CA LEU A 221 7.77 10.54 -4.74
C LEU A 221 6.66 11.12 -5.62
N GLY A 222 5.66 11.73 -5.00
CA GLY A 222 4.51 12.27 -5.71
C GLY A 222 3.71 13.25 -4.89
N ASP A 223 2.54 13.62 -5.40
CA ASP A 223 1.59 14.46 -4.69
C ASP A 223 0.86 13.61 -3.62
N PRO A 224 0.97 13.95 -2.33
CA PRO A 224 0.34 13.21 -1.25
C PRO A 224 -1.19 13.17 -1.34
N LEU A 225 -1.81 14.14 -2.02
CA LEU A 225 -3.26 14.14 -2.19
C LEU A 225 -3.74 13.10 -3.21
N MET A 226 -2.88 12.70 -4.16
CA MET A 226 -3.16 11.59 -5.06
C MET A 226 -3.20 10.25 -4.30
N ASP A 227 -2.32 10.06 -3.32
CA ASP A 227 -2.30 8.87 -2.47
C ASP A 227 -3.49 8.84 -1.50
N LEU A 228 -3.83 9.98 -0.90
CA LEU A 228 -5.06 10.13 -0.12
C LEU A 228 -6.30 9.81 -0.97
N GLY A 229 -6.37 10.33 -2.21
CA GLY A 229 -7.45 10.04 -3.15
C GLY A 229 -7.56 8.54 -3.43
N GLY A 230 -6.44 7.85 -3.67
CA GLY A 230 -6.40 6.40 -3.82
C GLY A 230 -6.94 5.66 -2.59
N THR A 231 -6.54 6.07 -1.38
CA THR A 231 -7.08 5.53 -0.13
C THR A 231 -8.60 5.73 -0.01
N LEU A 232 -9.09 6.93 -0.37
CA LEU A 232 -10.53 7.24 -0.35
C LEU A 232 -11.32 6.53 -1.45
N GLY A 233 -10.69 6.14 -2.56
CA GLY A 233 -11.32 5.32 -3.60
C GLY A 233 -11.72 3.92 -3.10
N TYR A 234 -11.02 3.39 -2.10
CA TYR A 234 -11.40 2.16 -1.40
C TYR A 234 -12.45 2.37 -0.28
N TRP A 235 -12.74 3.62 0.08
CA TRP A 235 -13.59 3.97 1.22
C TRP A 235 -15.05 4.07 0.79
N VAL A 236 -15.82 3.05 1.13
CA VAL A 236 -17.26 2.96 0.85
C VAL A 236 -18.04 3.39 2.09
N GLU A 237 -19.06 4.22 1.90
CA GLU A 237 -19.99 4.65 2.94
C GLU A 237 -21.33 3.93 2.81
N ALA A 238 -22.06 3.82 3.93
CA ALA A 238 -23.37 3.15 3.95
C ALA A 238 -24.40 3.78 2.98
N GLY A 239 -24.25 5.06 2.65
CA GLY A 239 -25.10 5.79 1.70
C GLY A 239 -24.65 5.70 0.23
N ASP A 240 -23.54 5.04 -0.06
CA ASP A 240 -23.05 4.91 -1.44
C ASP A 240 -23.94 3.96 -2.28
N PRO A 241 -23.94 4.13 -3.61
CA PRO A 241 -24.67 3.25 -4.52
C PRO A 241 -24.28 1.77 -4.33
N ASP A 242 -25.22 0.87 -4.56
CA ASP A 242 -25.03 -0.58 -4.34
C ASP A 242 -23.84 -1.18 -5.11
N PHE A 243 -23.55 -0.67 -6.30
CA PHE A 243 -22.43 -1.16 -7.10
C PHE A 243 -21.06 -0.85 -6.44
N LEU A 244 -20.91 0.31 -5.78
CA LEU A 244 -19.71 0.65 -5.01
C LEU A 244 -19.62 -0.22 -3.75
N ARG A 245 -20.74 -0.40 -3.06
CA ARG A 245 -20.79 -1.26 -1.86
C ARG A 245 -20.47 -2.72 -2.20
N ALA A 246 -20.91 -3.21 -3.36
CA ALA A 246 -20.57 -4.55 -3.84
C ALA A 246 -19.08 -4.70 -4.20
N ALA A 247 -18.40 -3.62 -4.61
CA ALA A 247 -16.97 -3.59 -4.93
C ALA A 247 -16.07 -3.32 -3.72
N GLN A 248 -16.63 -3.14 -2.54
CA GLN A 248 -15.93 -2.81 -1.31
C GLN A 248 -14.72 -3.72 -1.02
N LEU A 249 -13.58 -3.12 -0.68
CA LEU A 249 -12.33 -3.82 -0.33
C LEU A 249 -11.93 -3.69 1.13
N MET A 250 -12.55 -2.79 1.89
CA MET A 250 -12.34 -2.62 3.33
C MET A 250 -13.68 -2.30 4.02
N PRO A 251 -13.87 -2.64 5.31
CA PRO A 251 -15.18 -2.56 5.98
C PRO A 251 -15.51 -1.13 6.47
N SER A 252 -15.46 -0.16 5.56
CA SER A 252 -15.65 1.28 5.86
C SER A 252 -17.11 1.71 5.93
N ASP A 253 -18.05 0.82 5.62
CA ASP A 253 -19.50 1.01 5.77
C ASP A 253 -20.04 0.56 7.13
N LEU A 254 -19.19 0.00 7.99
CA LEU A 254 -19.58 -0.47 9.32
C LEU A 254 -19.91 0.68 10.28
N PRO A 255 -20.79 0.45 11.25
CA PRO A 255 -21.04 1.40 12.32
C PRO A 255 -19.74 1.84 13.02
N GLY A 256 -19.56 3.14 13.14
CA GLY A 256 -18.37 3.73 13.73
C GLY A 256 -17.29 4.16 12.74
N ALA A 257 -17.25 3.59 11.55
CA ALA A 257 -16.32 4.05 10.52
C ALA A 257 -16.56 5.55 10.22
N PRO A 258 -15.49 6.37 10.15
CA PRO A 258 -15.65 7.77 9.80
C PRO A 258 -16.05 7.91 8.33
N THR A 259 -16.79 8.97 8.01
CA THR A 259 -17.06 9.35 6.62
C THR A 259 -15.78 9.78 5.90
N ARG A 260 -15.78 9.75 4.56
CA ARG A 260 -14.67 10.31 3.75
C ARG A 260 -14.36 11.75 4.14
N ALA A 261 -15.39 12.55 4.40
CA ALA A 261 -15.22 13.93 4.85
C ALA A 261 -14.51 14.04 6.21
N GLU A 262 -14.87 13.20 7.18
CA GLU A 262 -14.19 13.12 8.48
C GLU A 262 -12.74 12.64 8.34
N ALA A 263 -12.48 11.66 7.48
CA ALA A 263 -11.14 11.16 7.18
C ALA A 263 -10.26 12.26 6.58
N VAL A 264 -10.76 12.99 5.57
CA VAL A 264 -10.07 14.16 4.98
C VAL A 264 -9.81 15.24 6.03
N GLN A 265 -10.81 15.59 6.84
CA GLN A 265 -10.64 16.58 7.89
C GLN A 265 -9.55 16.17 8.91
N ARG A 266 -9.50 14.87 9.26
CA ARG A 266 -8.44 14.34 10.13
C ARG A 266 -7.07 14.46 9.47
N TYR A 267 -6.95 14.05 8.22
CA TYR A 267 -5.73 14.17 7.44
C TYR A 267 -5.23 15.63 7.37
N CYS A 268 -6.12 16.58 7.06
CA CYS A 268 -5.79 18.01 7.04
C CYS A 268 -5.28 18.50 8.40
N ARG A 269 -5.90 18.08 9.51
CA ARG A 269 -5.42 18.44 10.85
C ARG A 269 -4.03 17.88 11.16
N ARG A 270 -3.72 16.67 10.70
CA ARG A 270 -2.43 16.01 10.94
C ARG A 270 -1.30 16.58 10.10
N THR A 271 -1.58 16.92 8.86
CA THR A 271 -0.56 17.37 7.89
C THR A 271 -0.47 18.89 7.75
N GLY A 272 -1.51 19.62 8.09
CA GLY A 272 -1.66 21.04 7.75
C GLY A 272 -1.93 21.27 6.26
N PHE A 273 -2.22 20.22 5.48
CA PHE A 273 -2.53 20.36 4.06
C PHE A 273 -3.98 20.75 3.85
N SER A 274 -4.26 21.49 2.78
CA SER A 274 -5.60 21.71 2.25
C SER A 274 -5.85 20.71 1.13
N VAL A 275 -6.99 20.06 1.15
CA VAL A 275 -7.44 19.10 0.12
C VAL A 275 -8.52 19.78 -0.71
N ASP A 276 -8.11 20.52 -1.73
CA ASP A 276 -9.01 21.20 -2.67
C ASP A 276 -8.37 21.19 -4.08
N PRO A 277 -9.06 20.68 -5.09
CA PRO A 277 -10.41 20.09 -5.08
C PRO A 277 -10.43 18.61 -4.67
N LEU A 278 -11.16 18.25 -3.62
CA LEU A 278 -11.28 16.85 -3.17
C LEU A 278 -11.85 15.93 -4.25
N ASP A 279 -12.83 16.43 -5.01
CA ASP A 279 -13.53 15.65 -6.04
C ASP A 279 -12.57 15.11 -7.11
N PHE A 280 -11.53 15.88 -7.47
CA PHE A 280 -10.52 15.41 -8.40
C PHE A 280 -9.75 14.20 -7.86
N TYR A 281 -9.23 14.33 -6.64
CA TYR A 281 -8.42 13.27 -6.03
C TYR A 281 -9.22 12.00 -5.74
N HIS A 282 -10.46 12.16 -5.30
CA HIS A 282 -11.36 11.03 -5.08
C HIS A 282 -11.83 10.36 -6.38
N CYS A 283 -12.09 11.13 -7.44
CA CYS A 283 -12.47 10.60 -8.74
C CYS A 283 -11.30 9.86 -9.42
N PHE A 284 -10.05 10.29 -9.15
CA PHE A 284 -8.87 9.62 -9.67
C PHE A 284 -8.61 8.29 -8.95
N GLY A 285 -8.80 8.21 -7.61
CA GLY A 285 -8.61 6.99 -6.79
C GLY A 285 -9.66 5.95 -7.03
#